data_dc008cb183d7041819dee2f23677d099
#
_entry.id   dc008cb183d7041819dee2f23677d099
#
_cell.length_a   1.000
_cell.length_b   1.000
_cell.length_c   1.000
_cell.angle_alpha   90.00
_cell.angle_beta   90.00
_cell.angle_gamma   90.00
#
_symmetry.space_group_name_H-M   'P 1'
#
loop_
_entity.id
_entity.type
_entity.pdbx_description
1 polymer ?
#
loop_
_entity_poly.entity_id
_entity_poly.type
_entity_poly.pdbx_seq_one_letter_code
_entity_poly.pdbx_strand_id
1 'polypeptide(L)'
;MRLRRSPLVALALVVLGSLGACADRSDPVGVQIQQGTVIALADGAIEGEVVGGTRRFLGIPFAAPPVGPLRWRAPQPPVPWGGTLAAKSFGSACPQRPSTLGTPSENEDCLHLNVWTPDPAPAAPLPVMVWFHGGGNEFGSTGDFIPLGLGGLIFDGRLLSERRDVVVVTTNYRLGKLGFFAHAALAGEDPDAPYAGNQGLLDQRAALRWVKSNIAAFGGDPDNVTIFGESAGSADVCVHVVSPASRGLFHRAISESGGCTTR
;
A
#
# COMPACT_ATOMS: atom_id res chain seq x y z
N MET A 1 -10.35 61.07 77.89
CA MET A 1 -9.32 60.32 77.09
C MET A 1 -10.06 59.54 75.99
N ARG A 2 -10.13 60.06 74.76
CA ARG A 2 -10.92 59.53 73.67
C ARG A 2 -9.95 58.88 72.69
N LEU A 3 -10.02 57.54 72.52
CA LEU A 3 -9.28 56.75 71.53
C LEU A 3 -9.95 56.93 70.17
N ARG A 4 -9.19 57.45 69.23
CA ARG A 4 -9.53 57.53 67.78
C ARG A 4 -9.35 56.14 67.14
N ARG A 5 -10.38 55.58 66.51
CA ARG A 5 -10.34 54.44 65.66
C ARG A 5 -9.94 54.88 64.23
N SER A 6 -8.85 54.38 63.71
CA SER A 6 -8.46 54.48 62.28
C SER A 6 -9.18 53.46 61.47
N PRO A 7 -9.63 53.77 60.25
CA PRO A 7 -10.22 52.75 59.34
C PRO A 7 -9.15 51.94 58.64
N LEU A 8 -9.29 50.60 58.63
CA LEU A 8 -8.55 49.68 57.84
C LEU A 8 -8.99 49.83 56.38
N VAL A 9 -8.06 50.18 55.50
CA VAL A 9 -8.22 50.15 54.07
C VAL A 9 -7.92 48.70 53.62
N ALA A 10 -8.99 48.01 53.15
CA ALA A 10 -8.86 46.69 52.54
C ALA A 10 -8.32 46.85 51.12
N LEU A 11 -7.11 46.41 50.91
CA LEU A 11 -6.45 46.32 49.58
C LEU A 11 -6.93 45.06 48.90
N ALA A 12 -7.85 45.18 47.91
CA ALA A 12 -8.26 44.07 47.08
C ALA A 12 -7.17 43.76 46.04
N LEU A 13 -6.46 42.64 46.21
CA LEU A 13 -5.58 42.11 45.18
C LEU A 13 -6.44 41.54 44.05
N VAL A 14 -6.46 42.19 42.90
CA VAL A 14 -6.97 41.64 41.66
C VAL A 14 -5.87 40.76 41.07
N VAL A 15 -6.02 39.45 41.20
CA VAL A 15 -5.17 38.48 40.48
C VAL A 15 -5.71 38.39 39.05
N LEU A 16 -5.07 39.07 38.12
CA LEU A 16 -5.27 38.80 36.69
C LEU A 16 -4.65 37.43 36.36
N GLY A 17 -5.49 36.42 36.34
CA GLY A 17 -5.13 35.12 35.76
C GLY A 17 -4.92 35.30 34.26
N SER A 18 -3.68 35.27 33.82
CA SER A 18 -3.32 35.06 32.40
C SER A 18 -3.78 33.67 32.00
N LEU A 19 -4.91 33.56 31.35
CA LEU A 19 -5.30 32.39 30.56
C LEU A 19 -4.28 32.28 29.41
N GLY A 20 -3.24 31.51 29.65
CA GLY A 20 -2.38 31.03 28.57
C GLY A 20 -3.26 30.26 27.60
N ALA A 21 -3.53 30.86 26.44
CA ALA A 21 -4.05 30.13 25.32
C ALA A 21 -3.05 28.98 25.02
N CYS A 22 -3.45 27.75 25.32
CA CYS A 22 -2.83 26.59 24.73
C CYS A 22 -2.94 26.81 23.22
N ALA A 23 -1.80 27.09 22.57
CA ALA A 23 -1.73 27.06 21.14
C ALA A 23 -2.21 25.65 20.73
N ASP A 24 -3.34 25.63 20.05
CA ASP A 24 -3.86 24.48 19.36
C ASP A 24 -2.72 24.02 18.43
N ARG A 25 -2.06 22.92 18.79
CA ARG A 25 -1.21 22.22 17.87
C ARG A 25 -2.18 21.76 16.80
N SER A 26 -2.20 22.46 15.68
CA SER A 26 -2.80 21.95 14.46
C SER A 26 -2.19 20.56 14.23
N ASP A 27 -2.98 19.53 14.56
CA ASP A 27 -2.65 18.17 14.18
C ASP A 27 -2.34 18.21 12.68
N PRO A 28 -1.24 17.57 12.23
CA PRO A 28 -1.00 17.45 10.80
C PRO A 28 -2.29 16.92 10.20
N VAL A 29 -2.75 17.50 9.10
CA VAL A 29 -3.99 17.14 8.42
C VAL A 29 -3.96 15.64 8.19
N GLY A 30 -4.44 14.90 9.18
CA GLY A 30 -4.45 13.44 9.18
C GLY A 30 -5.39 13.02 8.07
N VAL A 31 -4.91 12.19 7.17
CA VAL A 31 -5.78 11.55 6.17
C VAL A 31 -6.88 10.83 6.94
N GLN A 32 -8.12 11.33 6.82
CA GLN A 32 -9.25 10.75 7.52
C GLN A 32 -9.64 9.42 6.88
N ILE A 33 -9.96 8.44 7.72
CA ILE A 33 -10.53 7.17 7.27
C ILE A 33 -11.86 7.47 6.56
N GLN A 34 -11.94 7.11 5.28
CA GLN A 34 -13.13 7.34 4.48
C GLN A 34 -14.12 6.20 4.67
N GLN A 35 -15.39 6.57 4.80
CA GLN A 35 -16.49 5.64 4.98
C GLN A 35 -17.07 5.20 3.63
N GLY A 36 -17.75 4.04 3.61
CA GLY A 36 -18.41 3.52 2.41
C GLY A 36 -17.43 2.95 1.37
N THR A 37 -17.89 2.84 0.14
CA THR A 37 -17.17 2.17 -0.95
C THR A 37 -16.56 3.14 -1.96
N VAL A 38 -16.76 4.44 -1.83
CA VAL A 38 -16.09 5.44 -2.66
C VAL A 38 -14.98 6.08 -1.86
N ILE A 39 -13.75 5.98 -2.37
CA ILE A 39 -12.53 6.52 -1.75
C ILE A 39 -11.93 7.56 -2.69
N ALA A 40 -11.69 8.75 -2.19
CA ALA A 40 -10.97 9.79 -2.90
C ALA A 40 -9.45 9.64 -2.66
N LEU A 41 -8.68 9.51 -3.72
CA LEU A 41 -7.22 9.46 -3.73
C LEU A 41 -6.67 10.69 -4.46
N ALA A 42 -5.36 10.92 -4.36
CA ALA A 42 -4.72 12.03 -5.06
C ALA A 42 -4.84 11.91 -6.59
N ASP A 43 -4.80 10.68 -7.11
CA ASP A 43 -4.85 10.40 -8.54
C ASP A 43 -6.27 10.31 -9.11
N GLY A 44 -7.31 10.29 -8.27
CA GLY A 44 -8.72 10.20 -8.65
C GLY A 44 -9.54 9.38 -7.67
N ALA A 45 -10.87 9.45 -7.77
CA ALA A 45 -11.75 8.64 -6.93
C ALA A 45 -11.83 7.20 -7.45
N ILE A 46 -12.03 6.25 -6.52
CA ILE A 46 -12.28 4.84 -6.84
C ILE A 46 -13.55 4.37 -6.14
N GLU A 47 -14.26 3.43 -6.75
CA GLU A 47 -15.43 2.79 -6.15
C GLU A 47 -15.20 1.27 -6.05
N GLY A 48 -15.14 0.78 -4.83
CA GLY A 48 -15.12 -0.65 -4.51
C GLY A 48 -16.52 -1.20 -4.25
N GLU A 49 -16.58 -2.30 -3.52
CA GLU A 49 -17.83 -2.96 -3.12
C GLU A 49 -17.68 -3.60 -1.73
N VAL A 50 -18.82 -3.93 -1.12
CA VAL A 50 -18.86 -4.71 0.13
C VAL A 50 -19.16 -6.17 -0.20
N VAL A 51 -18.31 -7.08 0.31
CA VAL A 51 -18.48 -8.53 0.19
C VAL A 51 -18.26 -9.19 1.55
N GLY A 52 -19.32 -9.73 2.14
CA GLY A 52 -19.29 -10.18 3.53
C GLY A 52 -19.07 -8.99 4.47
N GLY A 53 -18.20 -9.15 5.45
CA GLY A 53 -17.80 -8.10 6.39
C GLY A 53 -16.58 -7.28 5.92
N THR A 54 -16.38 -7.15 4.60
CA THR A 54 -15.17 -6.51 4.05
C THR A 54 -15.52 -5.60 2.88
N ARG A 55 -14.97 -4.39 2.88
CA ARG A 55 -14.90 -3.53 1.70
C ARG A 55 -13.70 -3.97 0.88
N ARG A 56 -13.89 -4.23 -0.39
CA ARG A 56 -12.81 -4.56 -1.32
C ARG A 56 -12.72 -3.58 -2.47
N PHE A 57 -11.49 -3.29 -2.85
CA PHE A 57 -11.15 -2.40 -3.96
C PHE A 57 -10.12 -3.14 -4.81
N LEU A 58 -10.47 -3.48 -6.04
CA LEU A 58 -9.69 -4.36 -6.91
C LEU A 58 -9.21 -3.61 -8.14
N GLY A 59 -7.98 -3.91 -8.61
CA GLY A 59 -7.44 -3.36 -9.85
C GLY A 59 -7.10 -1.87 -9.78
N ILE A 60 -6.64 -1.37 -8.63
CA ILE A 60 -6.22 0.03 -8.47
C ILE A 60 -4.86 0.21 -9.14
N PRO A 61 -4.69 1.13 -10.11
CA PRO A 61 -3.37 1.40 -10.69
C PRO A 61 -2.48 2.11 -9.66
N PHE A 62 -1.30 1.57 -9.40
CA PHE A 62 -0.30 2.19 -8.53
C PHE A 62 0.88 2.80 -9.31
N ALA A 63 0.94 2.55 -10.60
CA ALA A 63 1.91 3.11 -11.52
C ALA A 63 1.30 3.25 -12.92
N ALA A 64 1.92 4.07 -13.76
CA ALA A 64 1.58 4.16 -15.17
C ALA A 64 1.86 2.81 -15.88
N PRO A 65 1.06 2.42 -16.90
CA PRO A 65 1.30 1.23 -17.69
C PRO A 65 2.74 1.21 -18.25
N PRO A 66 3.53 0.14 -17.96
CA PRO A 66 4.93 0.06 -18.39
C PRO A 66 5.05 -0.39 -19.85
N VAL A 67 4.37 0.31 -20.75
CA VAL A 67 4.27 0.00 -22.19
C VAL A 67 5.17 0.89 -23.05
N GLY A 68 5.53 0.41 -24.22
CA GLY A 68 6.29 1.18 -25.19
C GLY A 68 7.58 1.78 -24.62
N PRO A 69 7.75 3.11 -24.58
CA PRO A 69 8.94 3.76 -24.01
C PRO A 69 9.18 3.53 -22.53
N LEU A 70 8.15 3.12 -21.78
CA LEU A 70 8.24 2.82 -20.35
C LEU A 70 8.59 1.36 -20.07
N ARG A 71 8.62 0.48 -21.08
CA ARG A 71 9.08 -0.90 -20.94
C ARG A 71 10.53 -0.90 -20.47
N TRP A 72 10.85 -1.74 -19.48
CA TRP A 72 12.15 -1.82 -18.79
C TRP A 72 12.60 -0.53 -18.07
N ARG A 73 11.76 0.48 -17.95
CA ARG A 73 12.02 1.67 -17.12
C ARG A 73 11.53 1.46 -15.68
N ALA A 74 12.02 2.29 -14.78
CA ALA A 74 11.43 2.40 -13.44
C ALA A 74 9.94 2.72 -13.55
N PRO A 75 9.07 2.18 -12.65
CA PRO A 75 7.66 2.49 -12.66
C PRO A 75 7.47 4.00 -12.45
N GLN A 76 6.64 4.62 -13.29
CA GLN A 76 6.28 6.01 -13.21
C GLN A 76 4.98 6.17 -12.41
N PRO A 77 4.72 7.34 -11.79
CA PRO A 77 3.46 7.60 -11.10
C PRO A 77 2.24 7.27 -11.98
N PRO A 78 1.11 6.83 -11.40
CA PRO A 78 -0.09 6.55 -12.15
C PRO A 78 -0.58 7.82 -12.86
N VAL A 79 -1.24 7.63 -13.99
CA VAL A 79 -1.88 8.75 -14.70
C VAL A 79 -3.15 9.11 -13.94
N PRO A 80 -3.31 10.36 -13.46
CA PRO A 80 -4.54 10.76 -12.79
C PRO A 80 -5.77 10.60 -13.70
N TRP A 81 -6.89 10.19 -13.13
CA TRP A 81 -8.13 9.96 -13.86
C TRP A 81 -9.25 10.90 -13.38
N GLY A 82 -10.13 11.24 -14.32
CA GLY A 82 -11.36 11.98 -14.02
C GLY A 82 -12.49 11.03 -13.59
N GLY A 83 -13.41 11.56 -12.78
CA GLY A 83 -14.56 10.78 -12.30
C GLY A 83 -14.18 9.70 -11.29
N THR A 84 -14.95 8.62 -11.25
CA THR A 84 -14.76 7.51 -10.30
C THR A 84 -14.40 6.24 -11.06
N LEU A 85 -13.23 5.68 -10.79
CA LEU A 85 -12.78 4.39 -11.34
C LEU A 85 -13.50 3.25 -10.62
N ALA A 86 -14.11 2.34 -11.39
CA ALA A 86 -14.72 1.12 -10.83
C ALA A 86 -13.62 0.13 -10.40
N ALA A 87 -13.34 0.07 -9.11
CA ALA A 87 -12.35 -0.83 -8.51
C ALA A 87 -13.03 -2.13 -8.02
N LYS A 88 -13.72 -2.85 -8.91
CA LYS A 88 -14.55 -4.05 -8.61
C LYS A 88 -14.05 -5.32 -9.29
N SER A 89 -12.99 -5.22 -10.10
CA SER A 89 -12.39 -6.35 -10.80
C SER A 89 -10.87 -6.29 -10.68
N PHE A 90 -10.23 -7.44 -10.60
CA PHE A 90 -8.76 -7.51 -10.64
C PHE A 90 -8.23 -6.88 -11.92
N GLY A 91 -7.09 -6.20 -11.80
CA GLY A 91 -6.31 -5.77 -12.94
C GLY A 91 -5.72 -6.98 -13.68
N SER A 92 -5.26 -6.76 -14.91
CA SER A 92 -4.63 -7.81 -15.71
C SER A 92 -3.42 -8.40 -15.01
N ALA A 93 -3.21 -9.72 -15.15
CA ALA A 93 -1.93 -10.34 -14.85
C ALA A 93 -0.84 -9.75 -15.75
N CYS A 94 0.39 -9.63 -15.25
CA CYS A 94 1.52 -9.24 -16.06
C CYS A 94 1.85 -10.31 -17.11
N PRO A 95 2.50 -9.96 -18.24
CA PRO A 95 2.80 -10.89 -19.30
C PRO A 95 3.52 -12.14 -18.81
N GLN A 96 2.92 -13.27 -19.05
CA GLN A 96 3.40 -14.59 -18.62
C GLN A 96 2.82 -15.70 -19.49
N ARG A 97 3.56 -16.80 -19.59
CA ARG A 97 3.11 -18.00 -20.31
C ARG A 97 2.09 -18.78 -19.47
N PRO A 98 1.27 -19.64 -20.11
CA PRO A 98 0.43 -20.58 -19.39
C PRO A 98 1.23 -21.39 -18.38
N SER A 99 0.76 -21.43 -17.14
CA SER A 99 1.31 -22.28 -16.07
C SER A 99 0.17 -22.85 -15.24
N THR A 100 0.46 -23.82 -14.40
CA THR A 100 -0.53 -24.39 -13.48
C THR A 100 -0.90 -23.44 -12.34
N LEU A 101 -0.12 -22.39 -12.13
CA LEU A 101 -0.22 -21.47 -11.01
C LEU A 101 -0.33 -19.99 -11.43
N GLY A 102 -0.53 -19.71 -12.73
CA GLY A 102 -0.61 -18.36 -13.23
C GLY A 102 -1.53 -18.24 -14.45
N THR A 103 -2.34 -17.21 -14.46
CA THR A 103 -3.22 -16.88 -15.59
C THR A 103 -2.37 -16.32 -16.75
N PRO A 104 -2.37 -16.93 -17.95
CA PRO A 104 -1.62 -16.42 -19.08
C PRO A 104 -2.07 -15.02 -19.46
N SER A 105 -1.11 -14.17 -19.81
CA SER A 105 -1.37 -12.79 -20.20
C SER A 105 -0.30 -12.27 -21.14
N GLU A 106 -0.68 -11.39 -22.05
CA GLU A 106 0.21 -10.58 -22.87
C GLU A 106 0.08 -9.07 -22.56
N ASN A 107 -0.76 -8.72 -21.57
CA ASN A 107 -1.05 -7.34 -21.23
C ASN A 107 0.02 -6.75 -20.32
N GLU A 108 0.79 -5.78 -20.84
CA GLU A 108 1.79 -5.06 -20.06
C GLU A 108 1.18 -4.00 -19.11
N ASP A 109 -0.07 -3.57 -19.33
CA ASP A 109 -0.80 -2.74 -18.36
C ASP A 109 -1.28 -3.61 -17.22
N CYS A 110 -0.39 -3.85 -16.25
CA CYS A 110 -0.59 -4.84 -15.19
C CYS A 110 -0.18 -4.35 -13.79
N LEU A 111 0.29 -3.11 -13.66
CA LEU A 111 0.75 -2.56 -12.38
C LEU A 111 -0.42 -2.09 -11.52
N HIS A 112 -1.18 -3.07 -11.05
CA HIS A 112 -2.37 -2.88 -10.23
C HIS A 112 -2.19 -3.56 -8.86
N LEU A 113 -2.86 -2.98 -7.87
CA LEU A 113 -2.98 -3.56 -6.53
C LEU A 113 -4.45 -3.67 -6.12
N ASN A 114 -4.69 -4.40 -5.04
CA ASN A 114 -6.01 -4.58 -4.47
C ASN A 114 -5.95 -4.30 -2.97
N VAL A 115 -7.06 -3.82 -2.40
CA VAL A 115 -7.17 -3.52 -0.96
C VAL A 115 -8.42 -4.18 -0.40
N TRP A 116 -8.28 -4.87 0.73
CA TRP A 116 -9.37 -5.37 1.56
C TRP A 116 -9.28 -4.71 2.93
N THR A 117 -10.39 -4.20 3.42
CA THR A 117 -10.50 -3.55 4.72
C THR A 117 -11.84 -3.89 5.36
N PRO A 118 -11.95 -4.02 6.69
CA PRO A 118 -13.21 -4.34 7.34
C PRO A 118 -14.37 -3.39 6.96
N ASP A 119 -15.59 -3.95 6.99
CA ASP A 119 -16.85 -3.21 6.89
C ASP A 119 -17.67 -3.43 8.19
N PRO A 120 -18.09 -2.37 8.90
CA PRO A 120 -17.88 -0.95 8.61
C PRO A 120 -16.41 -0.52 8.68
N ALA A 121 -16.11 0.66 8.12
CA ALA A 121 -14.77 1.22 8.20
C ALA A 121 -14.31 1.31 9.67
N PRO A 122 -13.04 0.96 9.97
CA PRO A 122 -12.55 0.92 11.34
C PRO A 122 -12.58 2.30 11.99
N ALA A 123 -12.80 2.34 13.31
CA ALA A 123 -12.79 3.58 14.08
C ALA A 123 -11.37 4.13 14.34
N ALA A 124 -10.36 3.28 14.21
CA ALA A 124 -8.95 3.62 14.37
C ALA A 124 -8.11 2.91 13.29
N PRO A 125 -6.94 3.45 12.92
CA PRO A 125 -6.08 2.83 11.93
C PRO A 125 -5.68 1.39 12.29
N LEU A 126 -5.77 0.47 11.33
CA LEU A 126 -5.46 -0.94 11.47
C LEU A 126 -4.06 -1.27 10.91
N PRO A 127 -3.41 -2.33 11.40
CA PRO A 127 -2.19 -2.86 10.77
C PRO A 127 -2.42 -3.17 9.29
N VAL A 128 -1.41 -2.96 8.47
CA VAL A 128 -1.43 -3.23 7.02
C VAL A 128 -0.55 -4.41 6.69
N MET A 129 -1.03 -5.31 5.86
CA MET A 129 -0.28 -6.46 5.34
C MET A 129 -0.21 -6.37 3.82
N VAL A 130 1.00 -6.31 3.26
CA VAL A 130 1.24 -6.19 1.81
C VAL A 130 1.85 -7.49 1.29
N TRP A 131 1.13 -8.13 0.38
CA TRP A 131 1.47 -9.42 -0.21
C TRP A 131 2.21 -9.30 -1.53
N PHE A 132 3.33 -10.04 -1.65
CA PHE A 132 4.02 -10.31 -2.89
C PHE A 132 3.86 -11.79 -3.25
N HIS A 133 3.24 -12.07 -4.39
CA HIS A 133 3.01 -13.46 -4.83
C HIS A 133 4.30 -14.15 -5.25
N GLY A 134 4.31 -15.48 -5.19
CA GLY A 134 5.37 -16.32 -5.69
C GLY A 134 5.30 -16.56 -7.20
N GLY A 135 5.92 -17.64 -7.65
CA GLY A 135 5.93 -18.03 -9.06
C GLY A 135 7.26 -17.79 -9.76
N GLY A 136 8.39 -17.84 -9.02
CA GLY A 136 9.74 -17.73 -9.58
C GLY A 136 10.03 -16.38 -10.23
N ASN A 137 9.23 -15.34 -9.99
CA ASN A 137 9.25 -14.07 -10.70
C ASN A 137 9.01 -14.21 -12.22
N GLU A 138 8.43 -15.33 -12.65
CA GLU A 138 8.11 -15.62 -14.05
C GLU A 138 6.62 -15.74 -14.31
N PHE A 139 5.82 -16.11 -13.30
CA PHE A 139 4.37 -16.24 -13.39
C PHE A 139 3.71 -15.89 -12.04
N GLY A 140 2.40 -15.77 -12.04
CA GLY A 140 1.56 -15.39 -10.89
C GLY A 140 0.85 -14.07 -11.09
N SER A 141 -0.21 -13.89 -10.36
CA SER A 141 -0.95 -12.62 -10.25
C SER A 141 -1.81 -12.60 -9.00
N THR A 142 -2.27 -11.43 -8.62
CA THR A 142 -3.18 -11.26 -7.47
C THR A 142 -4.61 -11.75 -7.75
N GLY A 143 -4.97 -11.96 -9.02
CA GLY A 143 -6.27 -12.47 -9.46
C GLY A 143 -6.27 -13.96 -9.82
N ASP A 144 -5.19 -14.69 -9.51
CA ASP A 144 -5.09 -16.10 -9.88
C ASP A 144 -6.08 -17.00 -9.14
N PHE A 145 -6.60 -17.94 -9.90
CA PHE A 145 -7.56 -18.93 -9.44
C PHE A 145 -6.96 -20.33 -9.60
N ILE A 146 -6.87 -21.11 -8.53
CA ILE A 146 -6.44 -22.51 -8.62
C ILE A 146 -7.65 -23.39 -8.91
N PRO A 147 -7.70 -24.12 -10.04
CA PRO A 147 -8.78 -25.03 -10.38
C PRO A 147 -8.72 -26.39 -9.63
N LEU A 148 -8.08 -26.44 -8.47
CA LEU A 148 -7.89 -27.69 -7.70
C LEU A 148 -9.13 -28.14 -6.90
N GLY A 149 -10.34 -27.79 -7.34
CA GLY A 149 -11.60 -28.21 -6.69
C GLY A 149 -11.88 -27.55 -5.33
N LEU A 150 -10.97 -26.70 -4.86
CA LEU A 150 -11.14 -25.92 -3.63
C LEU A 150 -11.84 -24.57 -3.87
N GLY A 151 -12.14 -24.28 -5.13
CA GLY A 151 -12.94 -23.15 -5.61
C GLY A 151 -12.66 -21.83 -4.93
N GLY A 152 -11.60 -21.10 -5.31
CA GLY A 152 -11.33 -19.80 -4.76
C GLY A 152 -10.13 -19.09 -5.36
N LEU A 153 -10.06 -17.78 -5.17
CA LEU A 153 -8.88 -16.98 -5.42
C LEU A 153 -7.81 -17.38 -4.41
N ILE A 154 -6.58 -17.57 -4.87
CA ILE A 154 -5.45 -17.98 -4.00
C ILE A 154 -5.13 -16.87 -3.01
N PHE A 155 -5.20 -15.62 -3.45
CA PHE A 155 -4.73 -14.45 -2.71
C PHE A 155 -5.87 -13.50 -2.33
N ASP A 156 -7.06 -14.06 -2.01
CA ASP A 156 -8.18 -13.28 -1.49
C ASP A 156 -7.89 -12.82 -0.05
N GLY A 157 -7.63 -11.52 0.12
CA GLY A 157 -7.36 -10.91 1.42
C GLY A 157 -8.58 -10.81 2.35
N ARG A 158 -9.79 -11.13 1.85
CA ARG A 158 -11.06 -10.92 2.56
C ARG A 158 -11.08 -11.59 3.95
N LEU A 159 -10.81 -12.87 4.00
CA LEU A 159 -10.89 -13.62 5.28
C LEU A 159 -9.86 -13.17 6.30
N LEU A 160 -8.68 -12.76 5.85
CA LEU A 160 -7.65 -12.24 6.74
C LEU A 160 -8.08 -10.88 7.29
N SER A 161 -8.57 -9.99 6.44
CA SER A 161 -9.10 -8.69 6.82
C SER A 161 -10.26 -8.80 7.81
N GLU A 162 -11.28 -9.62 7.47
CA GLU A 162 -12.49 -9.80 8.28
C GLU A 162 -12.22 -10.41 9.66
N ARG A 163 -11.27 -11.37 9.75
CA ARG A 163 -11.05 -12.15 10.97
C ARG A 163 -9.95 -11.61 11.88
N ARG A 164 -9.12 -10.70 11.39
CA ARG A 164 -7.92 -10.25 12.09
C ARG A 164 -7.80 -8.74 12.23
N ASP A 165 -8.82 -8.00 11.82
CA ASP A 165 -8.82 -6.53 11.89
C ASP A 165 -7.53 -5.96 11.29
N VAL A 166 -7.24 -6.34 10.04
CA VAL A 166 -6.09 -5.84 9.27
C VAL A 166 -6.53 -5.34 7.90
N VAL A 167 -5.83 -4.37 7.36
CA VAL A 167 -5.95 -4.00 5.96
C VAL A 167 -4.98 -4.88 5.16
N VAL A 168 -5.50 -5.59 4.17
CA VAL A 168 -4.70 -6.45 3.29
C VAL A 168 -4.53 -5.78 1.94
N VAL A 169 -3.31 -5.75 1.44
CA VAL A 169 -2.97 -5.28 0.09
C VAL A 169 -2.29 -6.42 -0.66
N THR A 170 -2.70 -6.68 -1.90
CA THR A 170 -1.98 -7.57 -2.81
C THR A 170 -1.58 -6.79 -4.05
N THR A 171 -0.41 -7.06 -4.62
CA THR A 171 0.09 -6.30 -5.75
C THR A 171 0.66 -7.19 -6.84
N ASN A 172 0.37 -6.84 -8.10
CA ASN A 172 1.09 -7.36 -9.25
C ASN A 172 2.44 -6.63 -9.37
N TYR A 173 3.38 -7.25 -10.06
CA TYR A 173 4.65 -6.68 -10.45
C TYR A 173 5.12 -7.33 -11.75
N ARG A 174 5.95 -6.65 -12.53
CA ARG A 174 6.47 -7.19 -13.79
C ARG A 174 7.29 -8.46 -13.57
N LEU A 175 7.12 -9.41 -14.48
CA LEU A 175 7.63 -10.76 -14.38
C LEU A 175 8.62 -11.06 -15.52
N GLY A 176 9.40 -12.13 -15.36
CA GLY A 176 10.29 -12.68 -16.37
C GLY A 176 11.17 -11.62 -17.02
N LYS A 177 11.23 -11.60 -18.35
CA LYS A 177 12.08 -10.67 -19.08
C LYS A 177 11.63 -9.20 -18.99
N LEU A 178 10.38 -8.93 -18.67
CA LEU A 178 9.90 -7.55 -18.52
C LEU A 178 10.25 -6.96 -17.15
N GLY A 179 10.35 -7.82 -16.12
CA GLY A 179 10.68 -7.43 -14.77
C GLY A 179 12.13 -7.64 -14.34
N PHE A 180 12.82 -8.61 -14.95
CA PHE A 180 14.12 -9.10 -14.43
C PHE A 180 15.21 -9.27 -15.50
N PHE A 181 15.05 -8.69 -16.69
CA PHE A 181 16.05 -8.78 -17.75
C PHE A 181 17.18 -7.77 -17.56
N ALA A 182 18.39 -8.28 -17.31
CA ALA A 182 19.59 -7.46 -17.21
C ALA A 182 20.38 -7.51 -18.53
N HIS A 183 20.59 -6.35 -19.16
CA HIS A 183 21.41 -6.22 -20.34
C HIS A 183 22.16 -4.88 -20.33
N ALA A 184 23.43 -4.90 -20.77
CA ALA A 184 24.27 -3.70 -20.72
C ALA A 184 23.71 -2.53 -21.55
N ALA A 185 23.01 -2.80 -22.65
CA ALA A 185 22.38 -1.75 -23.45
C ALA A 185 21.21 -1.03 -22.73
N LEU A 186 20.60 -1.66 -21.72
CA LEU A 186 19.55 -1.05 -20.90
C LEU A 186 20.13 -0.31 -19.69
N ALA A 187 21.36 -0.62 -19.30
CA ALA A 187 22.03 0.05 -18.20
C ALA A 187 22.33 1.50 -18.56
N GLY A 188 21.93 2.42 -17.71
CA GLY A 188 22.14 3.87 -17.93
C GLY A 188 21.12 4.53 -18.85
N GLU A 189 20.18 3.79 -19.45
CA GLU A 189 19.07 4.41 -20.22
C GLU A 189 18.02 5.08 -19.31
N ASP A 190 17.91 4.61 -18.07
CA ASP A 190 16.96 5.12 -17.07
C ASP A 190 17.75 5.75 -15.91
N PRO A 191 17.74 7.08 -15.75
CA PRO A 191 18.45 7.76 -14.65
C PRO A 191 17.89 7.38 -13.28
N ASP A 192 16.60 7.00 -13.18
CA ASP A 192 15.95 6.58 -11.94
C ASP A 192 16.25 5.11 -11.60
N ALA A 193 16.73 4.32 -12.58
CA ALA A 193 17.10 2.93 -12.43
C ALA A 193 18.37 2.62 -13.25
N PRO A 194 19.56 3.12 -12.86
CA PRO A 194 20.78 3.00 -13.64
C PRO A 194 21.28 1.55 -13.80
N TYR A 195 20.66 0.63 -13.07
CA TYR A 195 20.96 -0.81 -13.15
C TYR A 195 19.75 -1.55 -13.73
N ALA A 196 19.90 -2.14 -14.92
CA ALA A 196 18.89 -2.97 -15.52
C ALA A 196 18.67 -4.27 -14.72
N GLY A 197 17.45 -4.84 -14.80
CA GLY A 197 17.16 -6.20 -14.33
C GLY A 197 16.40 -6.31 -13.02
N ASN A 198 15.95 -5.21 -12.44
CA ASN A 198 15.21 -5.21 -11.17
C ASN A 198 13.87 -4.47 -11.24
N GLN A 199 13.30 -4.33 -12.43
CA GLN A 199 12.06 -3.54 -12.62
C GLN A 199 10.89 -4.12 -11.81
N GLY A 200 10.79 -5.46 -11.67
CA GLY A 200 9.77 -6.09 -10.83
C GLY A 200 9.90 -5.69 -9.35
N LEU A 201 11.13 -5.62 -8.82
CA LEU A 201 11.37 -5.12 -7.45
C LEU A 201 11.10 -3.61 -7.31
N LEU A 202 11.35 -2.84 -8.38
CA LEU A 202 10.99 -1.42 -8.40
C LEU A 202 9.47 -1.23 -8.40
N ASP A 203 8.73 -2.11 -9.08
CA ASP A 203 7.26 -2.12 -9.08
C ASP A 203 6.70 -2.40 -7.68
N GLN A 204 7.22 -3.42 -7.00
CA GLN A 204 6.87 -3.73 -5.61
C GLN A 204 7.16 -2.52 -4.69
N ARG A 205 8.31 -1.86 -4.87
CA ARG A 205 8.63 -0.64 -4.12
C ARG A 205 7.68 0.52 -4.43
N ALA A 206 7.24 0.67 -5.68
CA ALA A 206 6.24 1.67 -6.06
C ALA A 206 4.89 1.38 -5.39
N ALA A 207 4.46 0.11 -5.34
CA ALA A 207 3.28 -0.31 -4.60
C ALA A 207 3.39 0.02 -3.10
N LEU A 208 4.55 -0.21 -2.49
CA LEU A 208 4.78 0.17 -1.09
C LEU A 208 4.72 1.69 -0.86
N ARG A 209 5.21 2.50 -1.81
CA ARG A 209 5.05 3.97 -1.76
C ARG A 209 3.60 4.37 -1.89
N TRP A 210 2.85 3.71 -2.78
CA TRP A 210 1.42 3.92 -2.90
C TRP A 210 0.69 3.61 -1.58
N VAL A 211 1.02 2.48 -0.93
CA VAL A 211 0.51 2.13 0.40
C VAL A 211 0.82 3.22 1.42
N LYS A 212 2.07 3.67 1.49
CA LYS A 212 2.49 4.74 2.40
C LYS A 212 1.67 6.03 2.23
N SER A 213 1.31 6.37 0.99
CA SER A 213 0.60 7.62 0.68
C SER A 213 -0.92 7.51 0.80
N ASN A 214 -1.50 6.32 0.60
CA ASN A 214 -2.93 6.20 0.38
C ASN A 214 -3.67 5.32 1.40
N ILE A 215 -2.98 4.40 2.08
CA ILE A 215 -3.65 3.34 2.84
C ILE A 215 -4.48 3.85 4.02
N ALA A 216 -4.16 5.02 4.54
CA ALA A 216 -4.91 5.66 5.62
C ALA A 216 -6.37 5.97 5.22
N ALA A 217 -6.62 6.29 3.95
CA ALA A 217 -7.99 6.49 3.44
C ALA A 217 -8.86 5.24 3.56
N PHE A 218 -8.26 4.06 3.53
CA PHE A 218 -8.90 2.75 3.69
C PHE A 218 -8.98 2.29 5.15
N GLY A 219 -8.42 3.03 6.07
CA GLY A 219 -8.35 2.68 7.50
C GLY A 219 -7.10 1.92 7.90
N GLY A 220 -6.08 1.86 7.04
CA GLY A 220 -4.78 1.28 7.36
C GLY A 220 -3.82 2.28 8.00
N ASP A 221 -2.95 1.80 8.86
CA ASP A 221 -1.87 2.58 9.47
C ASP A 221 -0.61 2.53 8.58
N PRO A 222 -0.23 3.62 7.92
CA PRO A 222 0.96 3.67 7.07
C PRO A 222 2.27 3.53 7.85
N ASP A 223 2.24 3.61 9.18
CA ASP A 223 3.37 3.43 10.08
C ASP A 223 3.37 2.05 10.76
N ASN A 224 2.46 1.15 10.34
CA ASN A 224 2.36 -0.22 10.84
C ASN A 224 2.16 -1.23 9.68
N VAL A 225 3.10 -1.24 8.76
CA VAL A 225 3.07 -2.06 7.53
C VAL A 225 3.94 -3.30 7.70
N THR A 226 3.38 -4.46 7.43
CA THR A 226 4.08 -5.74 7.30
C THR A 226 4.10 -6.17 5.84
N ILE A 227 5.27 -6.42 5.27
CA ILE A 227 5.38 -7.07 3.95
C ILE A 227 5.48 -8.57 4.14
N PHE A 228 4.84 -9.35 3.28
CA PHE A 228 4.92 -10.81 3.33
C PHE A 228 4.80 -11.41 1.94
N GLY A 229 5.36 -12.59 1.76
CA GLY A 229 5.38 -13.26 0.47
C GLY A 229 5.82 -14.71 0.57
N GLU A 230 5.44 -15.48 -0.41
CA GLU A 230 5.75 -16.92 -0.52
C GLU A 230 6.69 -17.18 -1.68
N SER A 231 7.59 -18.17 -1.54
CA SER A 231 8.50 -18.61 -2.62
C SER A 231 9.34 -17.45 -3.17
N ALA A 232 9.20 -17.09 -4.44
CA ALA A 232 9.88 -15.94 -5.04
C ALA A 232 9.47 -14.62 -4.34
N GLY A 233 8.19 -14.45 -4.01
CA GLY A 233 7.75 -13.29 -3.24
C GLY A 233 8.38 -13.18 -1.85
N SER A 234 8.72 -14.32 -1.23
CA SER A 234 9.51 -14.37 0.00
C SER A 234 10.96 -13.90 -0.22
N ALA A 235 11.59 -14.31 -1.33
CA ALA A 235 12.91 -13.82 -1.69
C ALA A 235 12.91 -12.31 -1.96
N ASP A 236 11.86 -11.80 -2.61
CA ASP A 236 11.66 -10.37 -2.84
C ASP A 236 11.49 -9.59 -1.53
N VAL A 237 10.73 -10.14 -0.56
CA VAL A 237 10.65 -9.59 0.81
C VAL A 237 12.05 -9.45 1.41
N CYS A 238 12.90 -10.46 1.28
CA CYS A 238 14.28 -10.39 1.79
C CYS A 238 15.11 -9.31 1.09
N VAL A 239 14.91 -9.12 -0.23
CA VAL A 239 15.55 -8.01 -0.97
C VAL A 239 15.10 -6.66 -0.42
N HIS A 240 13.80 -6.47 -0.15
CA HIS A 240 13.31 -5.24 0.44
C HIS A 240 13.87 -4.98 1.83
N VAL A 241 14.03 -6.01 2.67
CA VAL A 241 14.61 -5.89 4.02
C VAL A 241 16.03 -5.32 3.99
N VAL A 242 16.85 -5.72 3.00
CA VAL A 242 18.24 -5.25 2.90
C VAL A 242 18.39 -4.00 2.02
N SER A 243 17.34 -3.62 1.27
CA SER A 243 17.39 -2.48 0.35
C SER A 243 17.28 -1.13 1.07
N PRO A 244 18.30 -0.25 1.02
CA PRO A 244 18.19 1.09 1.59
C PRO A 244 17.03 1.92 1.00
N ALA A 245 16.68 1.67 -0.28
CA ALA A 245 15.62 2.38 -0.98
C ALA A 245 14.19 1.97 -0.55
N SER A 246 14.06 0.88 0.22
CA SER A 246 12.79 0.42 0.80
C SER A 246 12.63 0.83 2.28
N ARG A 247 13.64 1.49 2.84
CA ARG A 247 13.61 1.92 4.25
C ARG A 247 12.45 2.89 4.51
N GLY A 248 11.70 2.62 5.58
CA GLY A 248 10.55 3.44 5.99
C GLY A 248 9.27 3.19 5.21
N LEU A 249 9.26 2.25 4.25
CA LEU A 249 8.07 1.82 3.54
C LEU A 249 7.33 0.65 4.22
N PHE A 250 8.00 -0.05 5.10
CA PHE A 250 7.43 -1.11 5.94
C PHE A 250 8.16 -1.22 7.27
N HIS A 251 7.57 -1.96 8.22
CA HIS A 251 8.02 -2.04 9.62
C HIS A 251 8.30 -3.47 10.07
N ARG A 252 7.69 -4.46 9.39
CA ARG A 252 7.85 -5.90 9.65
C ARG A 252 7.87 -6.67 8.34
N ALA A 253 8.45 -7.86 8.38
CA ALA A 253 8.54 -8.74 7.22
C ALA A 253 8.28 -10.19 7.63
N ILE A 254 7.57 -10.93 6.79
CA ILE A 254 7.35 -12.38 6.90
C ILE A 254 7.78 -13.01 5.59
N SER A 255 8.68 -13.98 5.67
CA SER A 255 9.23 -14.72 4.54
C SER A 255 8.75 -16.16 4.62
N GLU A 256 7.95 -16.59 3.64
CA GLU A 256 7.29 -17.90 3.64
C GLU A 256 7.84 -18.78 2.51
N SER A 257 8.32 -19.99 2.84
CA SER A 257 8.76 -20.99 1.86
C SER A 257 9.83 -20.51 0.87
N GLY A 258 10.66 -19.52 1.25
CA GLY A 258 11.75 -18.99 0.45
C GLY A 258 12.93 -18.57 1.31
N GLY A 259 14.13 -18.58 0.74
CA GLY A 259 15.36 -18.24 1.42
C GLY A 259 15.79 -16.80 1.19
N CYS A 260 16.27 -16.12 2.24
CA CYS A 260 16.95 -14.83 2.13
C CYS A 260 18.39 -14.96 1.61
N THR A 261 18.92 -16.17 1.55
CA THR A 261 20.24 -16.48 0.99
C THR A 261 20.06 -17.46 -0.16
N THR A 262 20.16 -16.99 -1.39
CA THR A 262 20.35 -17.87 -2.55
C THR A 262 21.83 -18.18 -2.66
N ARG A 263 22.20 -19.46 -2.66
CA ARG A 263 23.54 -19.90 -3.03
C ARG A 263 23.62 -20.04 -4.55
#